data_84b1ba2fd29a1f8f5045273af69f2aff
#
_entry.id   84b1ba2fd29a1f8f5045273af69f2aff
#
_cell.length_a   1.000
_cell.length_b   1.000
_cell.length_c   1.000
_cell.angle_alpha   90.00
_cell.angle_beta   90.00
_cell.angle_gamma   90.00
#
_symmetry.space_group_name_H-M   'P 1'
#
loop_
_entity.id
_entity.type
_entity.pdbx_description
1 polymer ?
#
loop_
_entity_poly.entity_id
_entity_poly.type
_entity_poly.pdbx_seq_one_letter_code
_entity_poly.pdbx_strand_id
1 'polypeptide(L)'
;QVSVDEAFVDLTGAYLHGHDPVALAQRARDRIAQELSLPSSAGVAPNKLLAKMASTGSKPNGLWVIPPERVQEFLDPRKVSDLWGVGAKSTEQLSRYGIHTIAQMRSMSLDWLKERFGTAQGEHLWAMARGIDERPVITEREEKSMGGEHTFETDTTDAQEVSAAIRELSLKLGKRLRTAGKLAGGLSLKIRYSTFETHTRAIPLNVPVDSGMQIASLALEALRADEILVGQEAPRALRLIGVRAEKLARAEDGVQQTLFDSIESGANPRSTRTASARTASAQRGGGGVDNSPQNGTRSGAGAHSGSGARLVKSGRWSEVEHVMDAIHRKYSQESLKPASGVTAPEKSIDEKRS
;
A
#
# COMPACT_ATOMS: atom_id res chain seq x y z
N GLN A 1 4.73 -2.50 17.25
CA GLN A 1 5.62 -1.43 16.76
C GLN A 1 4.81 -0.40 15.98
N VAL A 2 5.13 0.90 16.18
CA VAL A 2 4.43 2.02 15.50
C VAL A 2 5.35 2.68 14.48
N SER A 3 6.61 2.84 14.82
CA SER A 3 7.68 3.34 13.97
C SER A 3 8.98 2.60 14.27
N VAL A 4 10.09 3.04 13.70
CA VAL A 4 11.43 2.45 13.97
C VAL A 4 11.80 2.53 15.45
N ASP A 5 11.34 3.60 16.12
CA ASP A 5 11.72 3.99 17.49
C ASP A 5 10.54 4.00 18.48
N GLU A 6 9.34 3.57 18.08
CA GLU A 6 8.15 3.62 18.93
C GLU A 6 7.36 2.30 18.92
N ALA A 7 6.93 1.89 20.13
CA ALA A 7 6.06 0.74 20.30
C ALA A 7 5.01 0.97 21.40
N PHE A 8 3.86 0.34 21.24
CA PHE A 8 2.88 0.15 22.31
C PHE A 8 3.04 -1.25 22.90
N VAL A 9 2.89 -1.34 24.20
CA VAL A 9 2.85 -2.60 24.94
C VAL A 9 1.55 -2.65 25.72
N ASP A 10 0.80 -3.74 25.58
CA ASP A 10 -0.38 -4.00 26.40
C ASP A 10 0.07 -4.68 27.71
N LEU A 11 -0.17 -4.01 28.83
CA LEU A 11 0.16 -4.48 30.17
C LEU A 11 -1.05 -5.00 30.95
N THR A 12 -2.23 -5.07 30.32
CA THR A 12 -3.48 -5.50 30.96
C THR A 12 -3.35 -6.88 31.59
N GLY A 13 -2.77 -7.85 30.88
CA GLY A 13 -2.54 -9.20 31.38
C GLY A 13 -1.59 -9.21 32.59
N ALA A 14 -0.51 -8.44 32.55
CA ALA A 14 0.44 -8.36 33.64
C ALA A 14 -0.19 -7.73 34.88
N TYR A 15 -1.00 -6.68 34.71
CA TYR A 15 -1.73 -6.03 35.81
C TYR A 15 -2.73 -6.99 36.47
N LEU A 16 -3.46 -7.77 35.69
CA LEU A 16 -4.39 -8.79 36.21
C LEU A 16 -3.69 -9.89 37.02
N HIS A 17 -2.40 -10.13 36.79
CA HIS A 17 -1.55 -11.06 37.55
C HIS A 17 -0.80 -10.37 38.70
N GLY A 18 -1.18 -9.15 39.08
CA GLY A 18 -0.64 -8.43 40.21
C GLY A 18 0.70 -7.73 39.99
N HIS A 19 1.12 -7.56 38.74
CA HIS A 19 2.32 -6.79 38.42
C HIS A 19 1.98 -5.30 38.25
N ASP A 20 2.82 -4.45 38.83
CA ASP A 20 2.69 -3.00 38.68
C ASP A 20 3.12 -2.56 37.27
N PRO A 21 2.21 -1.97 36.44
CA PRO A 21 2.54 -1.49 35.12
C PRO A 21 3.64 -0.42 35.10
N VAL A 22 3.72 0.41 36.13
CA VAL A 22 4.73 1.47 36.24
C VAL A 22 6.10 0.87 36.42
N ALA A 23 6.21 -0.11 37.32
CA ALA A 23 7.46 -0.83 37.55
C ALA A 23 7.91 -1.62 36.34
N LEU A 24 6.97 -2.19 35.54
CA LEU A 24 7.28 -2.87 34.29
C LEU A 24 7.82 -1.88 33.24
N ALA A 25 7.19 -0.73 33.08
CA ALA A 25 7.63 0.31 32.17
C ALA A 25 9.02 0.85 32.53
N GLN A 26 9.27 1.06 33.85
CA GLN A 26 10.59 1.50 34.30
C GLN A 26 11.67 0.44 34.04
N ARG A 27 11.42 -0.84 34.35
CA ARG A 27 12.36 -1.92 34.04
C ARG A 27 12.68 -2.04 32.55
N ALA A 28 11.67 -1.85 31.68
CA ALA A 28 11.90 -1.86 30.23
C ALA A 28 12.84 -0.72 29.79
N ARG A 29 12.64 0.49 30.32
CA ARG A 29 13.51 1.64 30.08
C ARG A 29 14.94 1.42 30.57
N ASP A 30 15.07 0.87 31.78
CA ASP A 30 16.38 0.59 32.40
C ASP A 30 17.16 -0.45 31.55
N ARG A 31 16.48 -1.48 31.05
CA ARG A 31 17.10 -2.47 30.17
C ARG A 31 17.55 -1.85 28.83
N ILE A 32 16.72 -1.01 28.22
CA ILE A 32 17.08 -0.31 26.98
C ILE A 32 18.33 0.55 27.19
N ALA A 33 18.38 1.27 28.30
CA ALA A 33 19.54 2.10 28.65
C ALA A 33 20.80 1.26 28.91
N GLN A 34 20.68 0.12 29.63
CA GLN A 34 21.80 -0.77 29.96
C GLN A 34 22.32 -1.55 28.73
N GLU A 35 21.39 -2.13 27.93
CA GLU A 35 21.78 -3.01 26.84
C GLU A 35 22.15 -2.24 25.56
N LEU A 36 21.51 -1.09 25.31
CA LEU A 36 21.64 -0.34 24.03
C LEU A 36 22.26 1.06 24.21
N SER A 37 22.46 1.51 25.44
CA SER A 37 22.94 2.88 25.76
C SER A 37 22.03 3.97 25.16
N LEU A 38 20.72 3.69 25.02
CA LEU A 38 19.75 4.62 24.45
C LEU A 38 18.82 5.17 25.54
N PRO A 39 18.63 6.50 25.64
CA PRO A 39 17.59 7.08 26.49
C PRO A 39 16.22 6.78 25.89
N SER A 40 15.23 6.46 26.73
CA SER A 40 13.86 6.21 26.30
C SER A 40 12.84 6.91 27.17
N SER A 41 11.75 7.40 26.58
CA SER A 41 10.62 7.99 27.29
C SER A 41 9.40 7.07 27.20
N ALA A 42 8.67 6.92 28.32
CA ALA A 42 7.49 6.08 28.37
C ALA A 42 6.27 6.81 28.94
N GLY A 43 5.09 6.39 28.49
CA GLY A 43 3.80 6.80 29.05
C GLY A 43 3.01 5.57 29.48
N VAL A 44 2.55 5.54 30.71
CA VAL A 44 1.64 4.52 31.23
C VAL A 44 0.26 5.13 31.40
N ALA A 45 -0.74 4.57 30.70
CA ALA A 45 -2.07 5.17 30.68
C ALA A 45 -3.13 4.10 30.29
N PRO A 46 -4.43 4.38 30.48
CA PRO A 46 -5.51 3.43 30.21
C PRO A 46 -5.65 3.03 28.73
N ASN A 47 -5.15 3.82 27.80
CA ASN A 47 -5.25 3.55 26.35
C ASN A 47 -4.07 4.13 25.55
N LYS A 48 -4.02 3.81 24.26
CA LYS A 48 -2.92 4.21 23.36
C LYS A 48 -2.81 5.72 23.16
N LEU A 49 -3.93 6.45 23.05
CA LEU A 49 -3.93 7.90 22.90
C LEU A 49 -3.21 8.57 24.07
N LEU A 50 -3.64 8.24 25.27
CA LEU A 50 -3.10 8.83 26.50
C LEU A 50 -1.66 8.38 26.76
N ALA A 51 -1.34 7.10 26.51
CA ALA A 51 0.03 6.59 26.66
C ALA A 51 1.00 7.31 25.69
N LYS A 52 0.59 7.55 24.45
CA LYS A 52 1.41 8.30 23.49
C LYS A 52 1.61 9.76 23.91
N MET A 53 0.55 10.43 24.38
CA MET A 53 0.63 11.81 24.86
C MET A 53 1.52 11.90 26.11
N ALA A 54 1.41 10.95 27.03
CA ALA A 54 2.25 10.87 28.23
C ALA A 54 3.73 10.65 27.88
N SER A 55 4.01 9.70 26.97
CA SER A 55 5.37 9.47 26.48
C SER A 55 5.96 10.71 25.82
N THR A 56 5.18 11.42 25.01
CA THR A 56 5.62 12.68 24.37
C THR A 56 5.91 13.76 25.41
N GLY A 57 5.05 13.92 26.42
CA GLY A 57 5.21 14.90 27.49
C GLY A 57 6.31 14.56 28.50
N SER A 58 6.77 13.31 28.54
CA SER A 58 7.88 12.86 29.40
C SER A 58 9.26 12.96 28.75
N LYS A 59 9.35 13.43 27.51
CA LYS A 59 10.63 13.62 26.82
C LYS A 59 11.41 14.80 27.42
N PRO A 60 12.75 14.72 27.54
CA PRO A 60 13.58 13.56 27.26
C PRO A 60 13.63 12.58 28.45
N ASN A 61 13.88 11.32 28.17
CA ASN A 61 14.22 10.25 29.12
C ASN A 61 13.34 10.19 30.38
N GLY A 62 12.02 10.39 30.24
CA GLY A 62 11.07 10.41 31.34
C GLY A 62 10.09 9.25 31.36
N LEU A 63 9.37 9.11 32.44
CA LEU A 63 8.21 8.22 32.59
C LEU A 63 7.06 9.05 33.15
N TRP A 64 5.93 9.07 32.42
CA TRP A 64 4.71 9.75 32.84
C TRP A 64 3.56 8.76 33.00
N VAL A 65 2.88 8.81 34.13
CA VAL A 65 1.73 7.95 34.44
C VAL A 65 0.47 8.81 34.43
N ILE A 66 -0.55 8.40 33.66
CA ILE A 66 -1.88 9.01 33.67
C ILE A 66 -2.87 7.96 34.20
N PRO A 67 -3.22 7.99 35.46
CA PRO A 67 -4.24 7.09 36.00
C PRO A 67 -5.63 7.49 35.48
N PRO A 68 -6.59 6.54 35.45
CA PRO A 68 -7.91 6.76 34.82
C PRO A 68 -8.65 7.98 35.40
N GLU A 69 -8.57 8.20 36.69
CA GLU A 69 -9.22 9.30 37.42
C GLU A 69 -8.64 10.68 37.11
N ARG A 70 -7.41 10.74 36.57
CA ARG A 70 -6.74 12.02 36.23
C ARG A 70 -6.71 12.33 34.75
N VAL A 71 -7.43 11.58 33.92
CA VAL A 71 -7.44 11.75 32.47
C VAL A 71 -7.90 13.16 32.07
N GLN A 72 -8.98 13.66 32.66
CA GLN A 72 -9.49 14.98 32.31
C GLN A 72 -8.59 16.11 32.80
N GLU A 73 -8.04 16.01 34.00
CA GLU A 73 -7.04 16.94 34.54
C GLU A 73 -5.82 17.02 33.61
N PHE A 74 -5.41 15.89 33.02
CA PHE A 74 -4.31 15.83 32.07
C PHE A 74 -4.66 16.48 30.74
N LEU A 75 -5.86 16.26 30.22
CA LEU A 75 -6.26 16.69 28.86
C LEU A 75 -6.66 18.16 28.80
N ASP A 76 -7.46 18.64 29.75
CA ASP A 76 -8.14 19.94 29.69
C ASP A 76 -7.21 21.15 29.44
N PRO A 77 -6.03 21.29 30.05
CA PRO A 77 -5.16 22.43 29.83
C PRO A 77 -4.40 22.40 28.50
N ARG A 78 -4.43 21.24 27.77
CA ARG A 78 -3.63 21.04 26.58
C ARG A 78 -4.29 21.64 25.36
N LYS A 79 -3.47 22.03 24.37
CA LYS A 79 -3.93 22.48 23.07
C LYS A 79 -4.50 21.31 22.26
N VAL A 80 -5.45 21.59 21.38
CA VAL A 80 -5.97 20.58 20.44
C VAL A 80 -4.88 20.01 19.54
N SER A 81 -3.84 20.75 19.23
CA SER A 81 -2.67 20.30 18.45
C SER A 81 -1.82 19.23 19.16
N ASP A 82 -1.95 19.11 20.49
CA ASP A 82 -1.20 18.13 21.27
C ASP A 82 -1.85 16.74 21.22
N LEU A 83 -3.11 16.66 20.74
CA LEU A 83 -3.78 15.37 20.55
C LEU A 83 -3.15 14.57 19.42
N TRP A 84 -2.76 13.35 19.76
CA TRP A 84 -2.21 12.43 18.78
C TRP A 84 -3.24 12.07 17.70
N GLY A 85 -2.98 12.52 16.46
CA GLY A 85 -3.86 12.36 15.31
C GLY A 85 -4.57 13.64 14.86
N VAL A 86 -4.41 14.74 15.61
CA VAL A 86 -4.85 16.07 15.18
C VAL A 86 -3.70 16.80 14.49
N GLY A 87 -3.73 16.85 13.16
CA GLY A 87 -2.73 17.53 12.35
C GLY A 87 -3.00 19.03 12.18
N ALA A 88 -2.09 19.72 11.48
CA ALA A 88 -2.17 21.17 11.25
C ALA A 88 -3.51 21.62 10.63
N LYS A 89 -4.04 20.88 9.63
CA LYS A 89 -5.31 21.20 8.98
C LYS A 89 -6.51 21.15 9.95
N SER A 90 -6.57 20.09 10.79
CA SER A 90 -7.64 19.98 11.80
C SER A 90 -7.51 21.03 12.89
N THR A 91 -6.29 21.35 13.31
CA THR A 91 -6.00 22.43 14.27
C THR A 91 -6.45 23.79 13.72
N GLU A 92 -6.10 24.10 12.48
CA GLU A 92 -6.52 25.33 11.83
C GLU A 92 -8.04 25.43 11.73
N GLN A 93 -8.70 24.34 11.33
CA GLN A 93 -10.16 24.30 11.22
C GLN A 93 -10.83 24.50 12.58
N LEU A 94 -10.35 23.85 13.66
CA LEU A 94 -10.82 24.06 15.02
C LEU A 94 -10.62 25.51 15.48
N SER A 95 -9.46 26.11 15.17
CA SER A 95 -9.14 27.49 15.51
C SER A 95 -10.10 28.50 14.88
N ARG A 96 -10.59 28.25 13.66
CA ARG A 96 -11.61 29.12 13.00
C ARG A 96 -12.94 29.18 13.77
N TYR A 97 -13.21 28.17 14.60
CA TYR A 97 -14.36 28.12 15.51
C TYR A 97 -14.02 28.58 16.95
N GLY A 98 -12.79 29.10 17.18
CA GLY A 98 -12.34 29.53 18.49
C GLY A 98 -11.98 28.40 19.44
N ILE A 99 -11.79 27.18 18.92
CA ILE A 99 -11.44 25.99 19.71
C ILE A 99 -9.93 25.81 19.66
N HIS A 100 -9.26 26.10 20.78
CA HIS A 100 -7.81 26.05 20.91
C HIS A 100 -7.36 25.00 21.92
N THR A 101 -8.18 24.68 22.92
CA THR A 101 -7.87 23.71 23.98
C THR A 101 -8.75 22.47 23.90
N ILE A 102 -8.27 21.39 24.50
CA ILE A 102 -9.03 20.14 24.58
C ILE A 102 -10.30 20.33 25.40
N ALA A 103 -10.25 21.14 26.49
CA ALA A 103 -11.43 21.47 27.28
C ALA A 103 -12.51 22.17 26.44
N GLN A 104 -12.13 23.14 25.60
CA GLN A 104 -13.07 23.78 24.67
C GLN A 104 -13.66 22.80 23.67
N MET A 105 -12.84 21.90 23.09
CA MET A 105 -13.33 20.87 22.18
C MET A 105 -14.27 19.88 22.89
N ARG A 106 -13.97 19.51 24.13
CA ARG A 106 -14.80 18.62 24.96
C ARG A 106 -16.18 19.21 25.27
N SER A 107 -16.30 20.53 25.36
CA SER A 107 -17.59 21.23 25.58
C SER A 107 -18.51 21.20 24.36
N MET A 108 -17.99 20.89 23.15
CA MET A 108 -18.81 20.77 21.95
C MET A 108 -19.64 19.49 21.97
N SER A 109 -20.87 19.58 21.43
CA SER A 109 -21.71 18.38 21.25
C SER A 109 -21.16 17.51 20.13
N LEU A 110 -21.50 16.21 20.18
CA LEU A 110 -21.13 15.25 19.12
C LEU A 110 -21.70 15.68 17.77
N ASP A 111 -22.98 16.12 17.75
CA ASP A 111 -23.65 16.53 16.51
C ASP A 111 -22.99 17.75 15.90
N TRP A 112 -22.61 18.74 16.71
CA TRP A 112 -21.88 19.91 16.24
C TRP A 112 -20.56 19.56 15.57
N LEU A 113 -19.78 18.64 16.19
CA LEU A 113 -18.52 18.16 15.62
C LEU A 113 -18.75 17.38 14.32
N LYS A 114 -19.79 16.52 14.26
CA LYS A 114 -20.15 15.78 13.04
C LYS A 114 -20.54 16.70 11.89
N GLU A 115 -21.32 17.72 12.18
CA GLU A 115 -21.77 18.68 11.17
C GLU A 115 -20.61 19.48 10.54
N ARG A 116 -19.59 19.81 11.34
CA ARG A 116 -18.45 20.65 10.89
C ARG A 116 -17.27 19.86 10.32
N PHE A 117 -17.06 18.63 10.78
CA PHE A 117 -15.91 17.82 10.43
C PHE A 117 -16.26 16.53 9.68
N GLY A 118 -17.56 16.25 9.48
CA GLY A 118 -18.07 14.99 8.97
C GLY A 118 -18.17 13.92 10.06
N THR A 119 -18.97 12.89 9.81
CA THR A 119 -19.36 11.88 10.82
C THR A 119 -18.14 11.24 11.48
N ALA A 120 -17.26 10.63 10.70
CA ALA A 120 -16.12 9.86 11.24
C ALA A 120 -15.11 10.76 11.98
N GLN A 121 -14.78 11.92 11.42
CA GLN A 121 -13.84 12.84 12.06
C GLN A 121 -14.44 13.50 13.29
N GLY A 122 -15.73 13.86 13.27
CA GLY A 122 -16.45 14.43 14.41
C GLY A 122 -16.51 13.46 15.59
N GLU A 123 -16.85 12.20 15.34
CA GLU A 123 -16.83 11.13 16.36
C GLU A 123 -15.43 10.93 16.95
N HIS A 124 -14.43 10.93 16.08
CA HIS A 124 -13.04 10.78 16.52
C HIS A 124 -12.58 11.95 17.40
N LEU A 125 -12.83 13.20 17.00
CA LEU A 125 -12.51 14.39 17.80
C LEU A 125 -13.24 14.40 19.15
N TRP A 126 -14.52 14.02 19.15
CA TRP A 126 -15.34 13.94 20.36
C TRP A 126 -14.79 12.91 21.35
N ALA A 127 -14.43 11.72 20.87
CA ALA A 127 -13.84 10.65 21.69
C ALA A 127 -12.47 11.06 22.24
N MET A 128 -11.59 11.61 21.38
CA MET A 128 -10.25 12.04 21.79
C MET A 128 -10.29 13.12 22.87
N ALA A 129 -11.21 14.11 22.76
CA ALA A 129 -11.35 15.16 23.78
C ALA A 129 -11.74 14.62 25.16
N ARG A 130 -12.28 13.42 25.22
CA ARG A 130 -12.69 12.71 26.44
C ARG A 130 -11.68 11.65 26.87
N GLY A 131 -10.56 11.52 26.15
CA GLY A 131 -9.55 10.51 26.42
C GLY A 131 -10.00 9.09 26.09
N ILE A 132 -10.99 8.94 25.20
CA ILE A 132 -11.54 7.64 24.79
C ILE A 132 -10.78 7.15 23.56
N ASP A 133 -10.17 5.98 23.65
CA ASP A 133 -9.50 5.28 22.55
C ASP A 133 -9.60 3.77 22.79
N GLU A 134 -10.55 3.13 22.10
CA GLU A 134 -10.83 1.71 22.24
C GLU A 134 -9.99 0.81 21.31
N ARG A 135 -9.06 1.41 20.53
CA ARG A 135 -8.23 0.64 19.62
C ARG A 135 -7.27 -0.28 20.38
N PRO A 136 -7.31 -1.61 20.17
CA PRO A 136 -6.41 -2.55 20.84
C PRO A 136 -4.96 -2.37 20.37
N VAL A 137 -4.01 -2.90 21.14
CA VAL A 137 -2.62 -3.07 20.68
C VAL A 137 -2.59 -4.28 19.74
N ILE A 138 -2.34 -4.04 18.45
CA ILE A 138 -2.26 -5.07 17.43
C ILE A 138 -0.77 -5.41 17.22
N THR A 139 -0.41 -6.66 17.46
CA THR A 139 0.97 -7.15 17.33
C THR A 139 1.31 -7.52 15.89
N GLU A 140 0.34 -8.05 15.15
CA GLU A 140 0.46 -8.43 13.75
C GLU A 140 -0.47 -7.55 12.91
N ARG A 141 0.11 -6.84 11.97
CA ARG A 141 -0.65 -6.00 11.04
C ARG A 141 -0.46 -6.52 9.63
N GLU A 142 -1.54 -6.93 9.01
CA GLU A 142 -1.48 -7.22 7.58
C GLU A 142 -1.17 -5.95 6.78
N GLU A 143 -0.14 -6.03 5.94
CA GLU A 143 0.18 -4.96 5.02
C GLU A 143 -0.93 -4.86 3.97
N LYS A 144 -1.58 -3.70 3.91
CA LYS A 144 -2.64 -3.41 2.93
C LYS A 144 -2.08 -2.97 1.58
N SER A 145 -0.86 -2.47 1.57
CA SER A 145 -0.15 -2.01 0.37
C SER A 145 1.36 -2.09 0.59
N MET A 146 2.11 -2.31 -0.49
CA MET A 146 3.57 -2.24 -0.52
C MET A 146 4.01 -1.25 -1.58
N GLY A 147 5.05 -0.48 -1.35
CA GLY A 147 5.54 0.46 -2.35
C GLY A 147 6.94 0.99 -2.05
N GLY A 148 7.43 1.77 -2.98
CA GLY A 148 8.66 2.54 -2.87
C GLY A 148 8.54 3.86 -3.63
N GLU A 149 9.30 4.85 -3.22
CA GLU A 149 9.38 6.16 -3.83
C GLU A 149 10.85 6.48 -4.10
N HIS A 150 11.12 7.19 -5.19
CA HIS A 150 12.42 7.71 -5.55
C HIS A 150 12.31 9.22 -5.71
N THR A 151 13.11 9.95 -4.96
CA THR A 151 13.26 11.41 -5.12
C THR A 151 14.54 11.65 -5.90
N PHE A 152 14.41 12.32 -7.04
CA PHE A 152 15.58 12.68 -7.87
C PHE A 152 16.45 13.71 -7.14
N GLU A 153 17.76 13.63 -7.30
CA GLU A 153 18.71 14.58 -6.69
C GLU A 153 18.48 15.99 -7.25
N THR A 154 18.23 16.08 -8.56
CA THR A 154 17.76 17.27 -9.26
C THR A 154 16.46 16.97 -9.98
N ASP A 155 15.56 17.96 -10.08
CA ASP A 155 14.30 17.79 -10.80
C ASP A 155 14.59 17.47 -12.26
N THR A 156 14.03 16.36 -12.80
CA THR A 156 14.38 15.82 -14.11
C THR A 156 13.23 15.90 -15.11
N THR A 157 13.58 16.15 -16.39
CA THR A 157 12.68 15.99 -17.55
C THR A 157 13.10 14.80 -18.43
N ASP A 158 14.16 14.09 -18.09
CA ASP A 158 14.65 12.95 -18.85
C ASP A 158 13.77 11.71 -18.65
N ALA A 159 13.08 11.28 -19.70
CA ALA A 159 12.24 10.09 -19.67
C ALA A 159 13.03 8.78 -19.46
N GLN A 160 14.33 8.76 -19.80
CA GLN A 160 15.16 7.58 -19.57
C GLN A 160 15.47 7.43 -18.08
N GLU A 161 15.84 8.52 -17.41
CA GLU A 161 16.08 8.55 -15.97
C GLU A 161 14.82 8.14 -15.19
N VAL A 162 13.66 8.73 -15.53
CA VAL A 162 12.37 8.37 -14.93
C VAL A 162 12.03 6.90 -15.16
N SER A 163 12.25 6.39 -16.38
CA SER A 163 11.97 4.99 -16.72
C SER A 163 12.90 4.03 -15.97
N ALA A 164 14.16 4.40 -15.76
CA ALA A 164 15.09 3.60 -14.97
C ALA A 164 14.66 3.53 -13.50
N ALA A 165 14.26 4.64 -12.89
CA ALA A 165 13.74 4.69 -11.54
C ALA A 165 12.47 3.84 -11.37
N ILE A 166 11.53 3.90 -12.31
CA ILE A 166 10.32 3.06 -12.31
C ILE A 166 10.68 1.58 -12.38
N ARG A 167 11.61 1.17 -13.26
CA ARG A 167 12.04 -0.24 -13.37
C ARG A 167 12.67 -0.72 -12.06
N GLU A 168 13.55 0.05 -11.47
CA GLU A 168 14.21 -0.29 -10.22
C GLU A 168 13.21 -0.45 -9.07
N LEU A 169 12.30 0.53 -8.88
CA LEU A 169 11.24 0.47 -7.88
C LEU A 169 10.33 -0.74 -8.07
N SER A 170 9.97 -1.04 -9.32
CA SER A 170 9.09 -2.15 -9.67
C SER A 170 9.75 -3.50 -9.41
N LEU A 171 11.03 -3.66 -9.76
CA LEU A 171 11.78 -4.90 -9.48
C LEU A 171 11.92 -5.14 -7.97
N LYS A 172 12.25 -4.10 -7.18
CA LYS A 172 12.28 -4.17 -5.72
C LYS A 172 10.91 -4.53 -5.15
N LEU A 173 9.85 -3.94 -5.68
CA LEU A 173 8.48 -4.20 -5.26
C LEU A 173 8.05 -5.64 -5.56
N GLY A 174 8.29 -6.13 -6.79
CA GLY A 174 8.00 -7.51 -7.20
C GLY A 174 8.71 -8.53 -6.31
N LYS A 175 10.01 -8.31 -6.01
CA LYS A 175 10.77 -9.15 -5.08
C LYS A 175 10.13 -9.18 -3.68
N ARG A 176 9.70 -8.02 -3.15
CA ARG A 176 9.03 -7.94 -1.84
C ARG A 176 7.69 -8.68 -1.84
N LEU A 177 6.88 -8.52 -2.90
CA LEU A 177 5.60 -9.24 -3.05
C LEU A 177 5.81 -10.75 -3.01
N ARG A 178 6.71 -11.29 -3.83
CA ARG A 178 7.03 -12.72 -3.87
C ARG A 178 7.59 -13.24 -2.55
N THR A 179 8.48 -12.49 -1.91
CA THR A 179 9.01 -12.85 -0.58
C THR A 179 7.92 -12.93 0.48
N ALA A 180 6.90 -12.08 0.39
CA ALA A 180 5.76 -12.05 1.30
C ALA A 180 4.63 -13.01 0.89
N GLY A 181 4.76 -13.75 -0.23
CA GLY A 181 3.70 -14.61 -0.79
C GLY A 181 2.44 -13.82 -1.16
N LYS A 182 2.60 -12.58 -1.66
CA LYS A 182 1.48 -11.67 -1.97
C LYS A 182 1.44 -11.30 -3.44
N LEU A 183 0.22 -11.07 -3.94
CA LEU A 183 -0.08 -10.56 -5.26
C LEU A 183 -0.71 -9.18 -5.15
N ALA A 184 -0.40 -8.28 -6.07
CA ALA A 184 -1.02 -6.97 -6.18
C ALA A 184 -2.30 -7.05 -7.02
N GLY A 185 -3.46 -6.71 -6.46
CA GLY A 185 -4.73 -6.59 -7.18
C GLY A 185 -4.96 -5.20 -7.79
N GLY A 186 -4.04 -4.27 -7.59
CA GLY A 186 -4.01 -2.94 -8.19
C GLY A 186 -2.66 -2.30 -7.99
N LEU A 187 -2.35 -1.30 -8.83
CA LEU A 187 -1.15 -0.48 -8.68
C LEU A 187 -1.54 0.99 -8.56
N SER A 188 -0.71 1.78 -7.94
CA SER A 188 -0.79 3.24 -8.01
C SER A 188 0.60 3.85 -8.22
N LEU A 189 0.63 4.90 -9.03
CA LEU A 189 1.80 5.74 -9.25
C LEU A 189 1.63 7.04 -8.49
N LYS A 190 2.68 7.47 -7.82
CA LYS A 190 2.78 8.79 -7.21
C LYS A 190 3.75 9.62 -8.02
N ILE A 191 3.30 10.76 -8.49
CA ILE A 191 4.07 11.70 -9.29
C ILE A 191 4.12 13.02 -8.55
N ARG A 192 5.30 13.55 -8.29
CA ARG A 192 5.46 14.90 -7.73
C ARG A 192 6.32 15.72 -8.67
N TYR A 193 5.79 16.85 -9.07
CA TYR A 193 6.50 17.82 -9.91
C TYR A 193 7.42 18.74 -9.11
N SER A 194 8.30 19.46 -9.79
CA SER A 194 9.17 20.49 -9.20
C SER A 194 8.41 21.56 -8.42
N THR A 195 7.17 21.83 -8.80
CA THR A 195 6.23 22.75 -8.10
C THR A 195 5.68 22.20 -6.79
N PHE A 196 6.09 20.98 -6.36
CA PHE A 196 5.55 20.20 -5.23
C PHE A 196 4.10 19.74 -5.39
N GLU A 197 3.47 20.02 -6.52
CA GLU A 197 2.19 19.42 -6.89
C GLU A 197 2.34 17.91 -6.98
N THR A 198 1.43 17.18 -6.32
CA THR A 198 1.48 15.71 -6.26
C THR A 198 0.23 15.12 -6.86
N HIS A 199 0.40 14.20 -7.80
CA HIS A 199 -0.67 13.41 -8.40
C HIS A 199 -0.52 11.94 -8.02
N THR A 200 -1.65 11.26 -7.93
CA THR A 200 -1.69 9.81 -7.75
C THR A 200 -2.53 9.21 -8.85
N ARG A 201 -1.94 8.29 -9.61
CA ARG A 201 -2.59 7.58 -10.71
C ARG A 201 -2.85 6.14 -10.30
N ALA A 202 -4.11 5.72 -10.18
CA ALA A 202 -4.49 4.34 -9.97
C ALA A 202 -4.45 3.55 -11.29
N ILE A 203 -3.90 2.34 -11.25
CA ILE A 203 -3.86 1.39 -12.37
C ILE A 203 -4.64 0.14 -11.91
N PRO A 204 -5.89 -0.04 -12.36
CA PRO A 204 -6.64 -1.25 -12.07
C PRO A 204 -6.01 -2.45 -12.78
N LEU A 205 -5.99 -3.60 -12.12
CA LEU A 205 -5.49 -4.85 -12.67
C LEU A 205 -6.64 -5.84 -12.80
N ASN A 206 -6.75 -6.46 -13.97
CA ASN A 206 -7.72 -7.54 -14.20
C ASN A 206 -7.21 -8.87 -13.60
N VAL A 207 -5.88 -9.05 -13.60
CA VAL A 207 -5.22 -10.21 -13.02
C VAL A 207 -4.19 -9.71 -12.03
N PRO A 208 -4.18 -10.21 -10.78
CA PRO A 208 -3.19 -9.86 -9.79
C PRO A 208 -1.76 -10.22 -10.23
N VAL A 209 -0.77 -9.39 -9.85
CA VAL A 209 0.63 -9.53 -10.30
C VAL A 209 1.62 -9.49 -9.14
N ASP A 210 2.75 -10.18 -9.29
CA ASP A 210 3.92 -10.13 -8.41
C ASP A 210 5.23 -9.90 -9.19
N SER A 211 5.18 -9.93 -10.52
CA SER A 211 6.34 -9.70 -11.38
C SER A 211 6.72 -8.22 -11.43
N GLY A 212 7.95 -7.91 -11.04
CA GLY A 212 8.50 -6.57 -11.10
C GLY A 212 8.60 -6.04 -12.54
N MET A 213 8.90 -6.90 -13.50
CA MET A 213 8.95 -6.53 -14.93
C MET A 213 7.57 -6.16 -15.46
N GLN A 214 6.54 -6.92 -15.06
CA GLN A 214 5.17 -6.62 -15.45
C GLN A 214 4.67 -5.33 -14.81
N ILE A 215 4.96 -5.13 -13.52
CA ILE A 215 4.64 -3.89 -12.81
C ILE A 215 5.29 -2.68 -13.51
N ALA A 216 6.58 -2.80 -13.90
CA ALA A 216 7.29 -1.74 -14.61
C ALA A 216 6.64 -1.42 -15.97
N SER A 217 6.25 -2.44 -16.75
CA SER A 217 5.58 -2.24 -18.04
C SER A 217 4.28 -1.46 -17.87
N LEU A 218 3.41 -1.91 -16.96
CA LEU A 218 2.13 -1.27 -16.67
C LEU A 218 2.30 0.18 -16.17
N ALA A 219 3.30 0.41 -15.31
CA ALA A 219 3.60 1.74 -14.80
C ALA A 219 4.05 2.69 -15.91
N LEU A 220 4.96 2.25 -16.79
CA LEU A 220 5.45 3.06 -17.91
C LEU A 220 4.37 3.31 -18.96
N GLU A 221 3.51 2.33 -19.23
CA GLU A 221 2.35 2.50 -20.11
C GLU A 221 1.39 3.56 -19.57
N ALA A 222 1.10 3.55 -18.27
CA ALA A 222 0.24 4.55 -17.63
C ALA A 222 0.85 5.95 -17.68
N LEU A 223 2.16 6.11 -17.45
CA LEU A 223 2.84 7.41 -17.55
C LEU A 223 2.80 7.98 -18.97
N ARG A 224 2.88 7.13 -19.98
CA ARG A 224 2.76 7.55 -21.39
C ARG A 224 1.32 7.88 -21.76
N ALA A 225 0.36 7.08 -21.32
CA ALA A 225 -1.06 7.30 -21.59
C ALA A 225 -1.59 8.62 -21.00
N ASP A 226 -1.04 9.03 -19.86
CA ASP A 226 -1.39 10.29 -19.20
C ASP A 226 -0.47 11.45 -19.62
N GLU A 227 0.34 11.27 -20.68
CA GLU A 227 1.26 12.28 -21.25
C GLU A 227 2.27 12.84 -20.23
N ILE A 228 2.56 12.08 -19.15
CA ILE A 228 3.60 12.44 -18.16
C ILE A 228 4.98 12.19 -18.74
N LEU A 229 5.09 11.17 -19.61
CA LEU A 229 6.26 10.91 -20.45
C LEU A 229 5.85 10.97 -21.91
N VAL A 230 6.46 11.88 -22.69
CA VAL A 230 6.21 12.06 -24.12
C VAL A 230 7.54 11.90 -24.88
N GLY A 231 7.65 10.82 -25.65
CA GLY A 231 8.91 10.50 -26.35
C GLY A 231 10.05 10.24 -25.38
N GLN A 232 11.05 11.11 -25.42
CA GLN A 232 12.27 11.05 -24.58
C GLN A 232 12.24 12.05 -23.40
N GLU A 233 11.14 12.77 -23.22
CA GLU A 233 11.03 13.83 -22.22
C GLU A 233 9.78 13.70 -21.36
N ALA A 234 9.84 14.28 -20.16
CA ALA A 234 8.67 14.62 -19.36
C ALA A 234 8.38 16.12 -19.56
N PRO A 235 7.17 16.50 -20.05
CA PRO A 235 6.80 17.90 -20.32
C PRO A 235 6.90 18.82 -19.11
N ARG A 236 6.84 18.26 -17.91
CA ARG A 236 7.02 18.97 -16.64
C ARG A 236 8.10 18.26 -15.82
N ALA A 237 9.03 19.03 -15.25
CA ALA A 237 10.09 18.48 -14.43
C ALA A 237 9.55 17.72 -13.20
N LEU A 238 10.05 16.50 -13.02
CA LEU A 238 9.66 15.57 -11.98
C LEU A 238 10.65 15.60 -10.82
N ARG A 239 10.14 15.74 -9.59
CA ARG A 239 10.91 15.69 -8.35
C ARG A 239 10.91 14.31 -7.72
N LEU A 240 9.79 13.58 -7.83
CA LEU A 240 9.63 12.27 -7.20
C LEU A 240 8.69 11.40 -8.04
N ILE A 241 9.05 10.13 -8.13
CA ILE A 241 8.21 9.09 -8.67
C ILE A 241 8.06 7.94 -7.66
N GLY A 242 6.89 7.33 -7.57
CA GLY A 242 6.64 6.21 -6.69
C GLY A 242 5.74 5.15 -7.32
N VAL A 243 5.98 3.89 -6.96
CA VAL A 243 5.16 2.75 -7.37
C VAL A 243 4.67 2.03 -6.13
N ARG A 244 3.37 1.75 -6.08
CA ARG A 244 2.73 1.06 -4.96
C ARG A 244 1.81 -0.05 -5.47
N ALA A 245 1.93 -1.22 -4.85
CA ALA A 245 0.99 -2.33 -4.97
C ALA A 245 -0.12 -2.16 -3.94
N GLU A 246 -1.35 -2.30 -4.38
CA GLU A 246 -2.57 -2.15 -3.57
C GLU A 246 -3.43 -3.41 -3.68
N LYS A 247 -4.44 -3.53 -2.80
CA LYS A 247 -5.35 -4.69 -2.77
C LYS A 247 -4.56 -6.01 -2.73
N LEU A 248 -3.64 -6.09 -1.77
CA LEU A 248 -2.78 -7.25 -1.62
C LEU A 248 -3.61 -8.48 -1.24
N ALA A 249 -3.45 -9.57 -2.02
CA ALA A 249 -4.04 -10.88 -1.76
C ALA A 249 -2.91 -11.90 -1.51
N ARG A 250 -3.20 -13.00 -0.82
CA ARG A 250 -2.24 -14.11 -0.69
C ARG A 250 -2.17 -14.88 -2.00
N ALA A 251 -0.98 -15.26 -2.42
CA ALA A 251 -0.80 -16.06 -3.62
C ALA A 251 -1.48 -17.43 -3.51
N GLU A 252 -1.61 -17.96 -2.28
CA GLU A 252 -2.25 -19.24 -1.95
C GLU A 252 -3.78 -19.20 -2.09
N ASP A 253 -4.41 -18.03 -1.94
CA ASP A 253 -5.87 -17.88 -2.02
C ASP A 253 -6.40 -18.11 -3.45
N GLY A 254 -5.50 -18.30 -4.40
CA GLY A 254 -5.80 -18.48 -5.83
C GLY A 254 -6.40 -17.22 -6.46
N VAL A 255 -6.06 -16.98 -7.70
CA VAL A 255 -6.76 -15.96 -8.51
C VAL A 255 -8.04 -16.62 -9.00
N GLN A 256 -9.19 -16.19 -8.51
CA GLN A 256 -10.47 -16.59 -9.08
C GLN A 256 -10.50 -16.12 -10.55
N GLN A 257 -10.22 -17.03 -11.47
CA GLN A 257 -10.35 -16.75 -12.90
C GLN A 257 -11.82 -16.45 -13.18
N THR A 258 -12.10 -15.30 -13.76
CA THR A 258 -13.47 -15.02 -14.22
C THR A 258 -13.81 -15.98 -15.34
N LEU A 259 -15.07 -16.42 -15.40
CA LEU A 259 -15.56 -17.39 -16.41
C LEU A 259 -15.25 -16.93 -17.85
N PHE A 260 -15.02 -15.64 -18.06
CA PHE A 260 -14.73 -15.01 -19.34
C PHE A 260 -13.26 -15.13 -19.77
N ASP A 261 -12.30 -15.28 -18.86
CA ASP A 261 -10.87 -15.45 -19.19
C ASP A 261 -10.60 -16.80 -19.87
N SER A 262 -11.48 -17.79 -19.65
CA SER A 262 -11.40 -19.12 -20.27
C SER A 262 -11.79 -19.12 -21.76
N ILE A 263 -12.52 -18.10 -22.23
CA ILE A 263 -13.01 -18.00 -23.62
C ILE A 263 -11.93 -17.39 -24.52
N GLU A 264 -11.09 -16.49 -24.00
CA GLU A 264 -10.00 -15.87 -24.77
C GLU A 264 -8.75 -16.76 -24.94
N SER A 265 -8.60 -17.77 -24.08
CA SER A 265 -7.41 -18.66 -24.11
C SER A 265 -7.47 -19.77 -25.15
N GLY A 266 -8.48 -19.85 -26.00
CA GLY A 266 -8.49 -20.74 -27.20
C GLY A 266 -8.23 -22.24 -26.92
N ALA A 267 -8.50 -22.75 -25.74
CA ALA A 267 -8.38 -24.16 -25.43
C ALA A 267 -9.61 -24.92 -25.93
N ASN A 268 -9.50 -25.46 -27.13
CA ASN A 268 -10.47 -26.37 -27.74
C ASN A 268 -10.56 -27.67 -26.91
N PRO A 269 -11.69 -28.00 -26.28
CA PRO A 269 -11.84 -29.27 -25.55
C PRO A 269 -12.15 -30.40 -26.54
N ARG A 270 -11.12 -30.89 -27.22
CA ARG A 270 -11.20 -32.16 -27.96
C ARG A 270 -10.01 -33.05 -27.57
N SER A 271 -10.31 -33.98 -26.70
CA SER A 271 -9.88 -35.39 -26.70
C SER A 271 -9.64 -35.92 -25.29
N THR A 272 -10.65 -36.54 -24.72
CA THR A 272 -10.50 -37.82 -24.01
C THR A 272 -11.87 -38.51 -24.04
N ARG A 273 -12.13 -39.24 -25.13
CA ARG A 273 -13.10 -40.34 -25.12
C ARG A 273 -12.36 -41.57 -24.66
N THR A 274 -12.61 -42.01 -23.46
CA THR A 274 -12.45 -43.42 -23.10
C THR A 274 -13.84 -44.00 -22.91
N ALA A 275 -13.99 -45.10 -23.58
CA ALA A 275 -15.22 -45.88 -23.73
C ALA A 275 -15.67 -46.52 -22.42
N SER A 276 -16.94 -46.51 -22.15
CA SER A 276 -17.60 -47.69 -21.60
C SER A 276 -19.07 -47.73 -21.97
N ALA A 277 -19.53 -48.88 -22.40
CA ALA A 277 -20.72 -49.20 -23.14
C ALA A 277 -21.92 -49.50 -22.27
N ARG A 278 -23.10 -49.53 -22.98
CA ARG A 278 -24.36 -50.27 -22.73
C ARG A 278 -25.36 -49.56 -21.77
N THR A 279 -26.65 -49.45 -22.06
CA THR A 279 -27.63 -50.13 -22.93
C THR A 279 -28.93 -49.36 -22.91
N ALA A 280 -29.66 -49.35 -24.04
CA ALA A 280 -31.10 -49.43 -24.29
C ALA A 280 -32.03 -48.40 -23.56
N SER A 281 -33.03 -47.82 -24.13
CA SER A 281 -34.00 -48.11 -25.14
C SER A 281 -34.97 -46.90 -25.34
N ALA A 282 -35.30 -46.62 -26.57
CA ALA A 282 -36.62 -46.39 -27.19
C ALA A 282 -37.64 -45.38 -26.55
N GLN A 283 -38.03 -44.35 -27.26
CA GLN A 283 -39.25 -44.22 -28.08
C GLN A 283 -39.69 -42.76 -28.24
N ARG A 284 -39.80 -42.36 -29.53
CA ARG A 284 -40.89 -41.69 -30.22
C ARG A 284 -41.34 -40.26 -29.87
N GLY A 285 -41.31 -39.44 -30.84
CA GLY A 285 -42.39 -38.69 -31.50
C GLY A 285 -42.11 -37.20 -31.42
N GLY A 286 -42.00 -36.37 -32.41
CA GLY A 286 -42.80 -36.20 -33.56
C GLY A 286 -43.10 -34.71 -33.71
N GLY A 287 -42.93 -34.13 -34.93
CA GLY A 287 -43.57 -32.89 -35.39
C GLY A 287 -42.80 -31.60 -35.03
N GLY A 288 -42.26 -30.79 -35.92
CA GLY A 288 -42.71 -30.40 -37.21
C GLY A 288 -42.93 -28.88 -37.26
N VAL A 289 -42.49 -28.25 -38.36
CA VAL A 289 -42.88 -26.94 -38.95
C VAL A 289 -42.04 -25.73 -38.55
N ASP A 290 -41.06 -25.37 -39.33
CA ASP A 290 -40.88 -24.40 -40.39
C ASP A 290 -41.60 -23.04 -40.22
N ASN A 291 -40.85 -21.95 -40.13
CA ASN A 291 -41.14 -20.72 -40.91
C ASN A 291 -40.05 -19.66 -40.70
N SER A 292 -39.26 -19.44 -41.71
CA SER A 292 -38.66 -18.13 -42.02
C SER A 292 -39.68 -17.28 -42.77
N PRO A 293 -39.63 -15.93 -42.87
CA PRO A 293 -38.62 -15.25 -43.65
C PRO A 293 -38.21 -13.80 -43.24
N GLN A 294 -37.00 -13.45 -43.63
CA GLN A 294 -36.58 -12.25 -44.41
C GLN A 294 -36.77 -10.80 -43.90
N ASN A 295 -35.65 -10.13 -43.99
CA ASN A 295 -35.39 -8.79 -44.57
C ASN A 295 -35.30 -7.56 -43.64
N GLY A 296 -34.19 -6.85 -43.83
CA GLY A 296 -34.12 -5.41 -43.58
C GLY A 296 -32.72 -4.85 -43.36
N THR A 297 -31.98 -4.66 -44.42
CA THR A 297 -30.82 -3.76 -44.66
C THR A 297 -30.79 -2.44 -43.92
N ARG A 298 -29.59 -2.00 -43.43
CA ARG A 298 -28.72 -0.87 -43.84
C ARG A 298 -27.86 -0.32 -42.72
N SER A 299 -26.57 -0.44 -42.87
CA SER A 299 -25.52 0.57 -43.07
C SER A 299 -25.37 1.65 -41.95
N GLY A 300 -24.19 1.63 -41.32
CA GLY A 300 -23.61 2.73 -40.54
C GLY A 300 -22.20 2.38 -40.13
N ALA A 301 -21.22 2.78 -40.95
CA ALA A 301 -19.80 2.62 -40.71
C ALA A 301 -19.39 3.57 -39.56
N GLY A 302 -18.68 3.04 -38.58
CA GLY A 302 -17.97 3.78 -37.56
C GLY A 302 -16.75 2.96 -37.13
N ALA A 303 -15.66 3.17 -37.86
CA ALA A 303 -14.37 2.57 -37.56
C ALA A 303 -13.82 3.24 -36.29
N HIS A 304 -13.84 2.58 -35.17
CA HIS A 304 -12.93 2.86 -34.08
C HIS A 304 -11.85 1.78 -34.08
N SER A 305 -10.66 2.20 -34.52
CA SER A 305 -9.43 1.46 -34.43
C SER A 305 -9.09 1.23 -32.95
N GLY A 306 -9.51 0.11 -32.41
CA GLY A 306 -9.01 -0.40 -31.16
C GLY A 306 -7.57 -0.85 -31.36
N SER A 307 -6.60 -0.09 -30.86
CA SER A 307 -5.22 -0.56 -30.72
C SER A 307 -5.26 -1.74 -29.75
N GLY A 308 -5.21 -2.95 -30.31
CA GLY A 308 -5.03 -4.18 -29.54
C GLY A 308 -3.68 -4.14 -28.84
N ALA A 309 -3.66 -3.73 -27.57
CA ALA A 309 -2.52 -3.94 -26.71
C ALA A 309 -2.24 -5.44 -26.72
N ARG A 310 -1.10 -5.85 -27.30
CA ARG A 310 -0.59 -7.22 -27.20
C ARG A 310 -0.46 -7.54 -25.72
N LEU A 311 -1.38 -8.33 -25.19
CA LEU A 311 -1.24 -9.01 -23.90
C LEU A 311 0.04 -9.86 -23.96
N VAL A 312 1.13 -9.31 -23.44
CA VAL A 312 2.35 -10.04 -23.17
C VAL A 312 1.95 -11.14 -22.21
N LYS A 313 2.23 -12.41 -22.56
CA LYS A 313 1.95 -13.60 -21.74
C LYS A 313 2.47 -13.39 -20.32
N SER A 314 1.60 -13.00 -19.40
CA SER A 314 1.89 -12.50 -18.06
C SER A 314 2.55 -13.54 -17.15
N GLY A 315 2.30 -14.83 -17.35
CA GLY A 315 2.87 -15.91 -16.54
C GLY A 315 4.38 -16.11 -16.68
N ARG A 316 4.95 -15.77 -17.83
CA ARG A 316 6.34 -16.12 -18.14
C ARG A 316 7.39 -15.31 -17.36
N TRP A 317 7.11 -14.03 -17.06
CA TRP A 317 8.03 -13.18 -16.31
C TRP A 317 8.01 -13.49 -14.82
N SER A 318 6.85 -13.78 -14.24
CA SER A 318 6.75 -14.19 -12.84
C SER A 318 7.55 -15.47 -12.59
N GLU A 319 7.41 -16.49 -13.45
CA GLU A 319 8.19 -17.76 -13.33
C GLU A 319 9.70 -17.51 -13.38
N VAL A 320 10.18 -16.68 -14.32
CA VAL A 320 11.60 -16.33 -14.45
C VAL A 320 12.10 -15.62 -13.20
N GLU A 321 11.35 -14.66 -12.68
CA GLU A 321 11.71 -13.92 -11.47
C GLU A 321 11.72 -14.83 -10.22
N HIS A 322 10.79 -15.77 -10.09
CA HIS A 322 10.80 -16.78 -9.02
C HIS A 322 12.07 -17.66 -9.07
N VAL A 323 12.49 -18.09 -10.27
CA VAL A 323 13.74 -18.84 -10.44
C VAL A 323 14.94 -17.97 -10.07
N MET A 324 15.00 -16.72 -10.50
CA MET A 324 16.06 -15.78 -10.14
C MET A 324 16.14 -15.56 -8.63
N ASP A 325 15.00 -15.37 -7.96
CA ASP A 325 14.94 -15.21 -6.50
C ASP A 325 15.44 -16.47 -5.77
N ALA A 326 15.15 -17.66 -6.30
CA ALA A 326 15.67 -18.92 -5.76
C ALA A 326 17.20 -19.05 -5.91
N ILE A 327 17.74 -18.63 -7.05
CA ILE A 327 19.20 -18.61 -7.32
C ILE A 327 19.88 -17.58 -6.40
N HIS A 328 19.34 -16.37 -6.27
CA HIS A 328 19.90 -15.36 -5.38
C HIS A 328 19.91 -15.78 -3.91
N ARG A 329 18.92 -16.53 -3.45
CA ARG A 329 18.91 -17.12 -2.09
C ARG A 329 20.01 -18.14 -1.89
N LYS A 330 20.37 -18.89 -2.93
CA LYS A 330 21.34 -20.00 -2.86
C LYS A 330 22.79 -19.55 -3.08
N TYR A 331 23.03 -18.53 -3.94
CA TYR A 331 24.35 -18.19 -4.44
C TYR A 331 24.80 -16.73 -4.19
N SER A 332 24.03 -15.88 -3.55
CA SER A 332 24.19 -14.45 -3.30
C SER A 332 23.45 -13.52 -4.28
N GLN A 333 23.24 -12.26 -3.86
CA GLN A 333 22.43 -11.30 -4.61
C GLN A 333 23.09 -10.75 -5.90
N GLU A 334 24.38 -10.97 -6.10
CA GLU A 334 25.13 -10.47 -7.27
C GLU A 334 25.21 -11.47 -8.42
N SER A 335 24.71 -12.70 -8.23
CA SER A 335 24.92 -13.80 -9.18
C SER A 335 24.18 -13.64 -10.52
N LEU A 336 23.08 -12.89 -10.57
CA LEU A 336 22.30 -12.66 -11.79
C LEU A 336 21.61 -11.29 -11.75
N LYS A 337 21.75 -10.52 -12.82
CA LYS A 337 21.01 -9.28 -13.05
C LYS A 337 20.29 -9.37 -14.40
N PRO A 338 19.06 -8.83 -14.55
CA PRO A 338 18.45 -8.70 -15.87
C PRO A 338 19.34 -7.88 -16.79
N ALA A 339 19.44 -8.25 -18.06
CA ALA A 339 20.27 -7.55 -19.05
C ALA A 339 19.95 -6.06 -19.18
N SER A 340 18.69 -5.67 -18.89
CA SER A 340 18.25 -4.26 -18.85
C SER A 340 18.77 -3.45 -17.66
N GLY A 341 19.44 -4.09 -16.69
CA GLY A 341 20.06 -3.45 -15.52
C GLY A 341 21.60 -3.47 -15.55
N VAL A 342 22.21 -3.95 -16.64
CA VAL A 342 23.66 -3.96 -16.81
C VAL A 342 24.05 -2.66 -17.49
N THR A 343 24.52 -1.70 -16.72
CA THR A 343 25.30 -0.56 -17.26
C THR A 343 26.62 -1.11 -17.79
N ALA A 344 26.97 -0.76 -19.02
CA ALA A 344 28.27 -1.10 -19.60
C ALA A 344 29.39 -0.58 -18.66
N PRO A 345 30.46 -1.36 -18.45
CA PRO A 345 31.55 -0.88 -17.62
C PRO A 345 32.15 0.36 -18.26
N GLU A 346 32.30 1.45 -17.47
CA GLU A 346 33.06 2.60 -17.84
C GLU A 346 34.47 2.13 -18.23
N LYS A 347 34.87 2.37 -19.48
CA LYS A 347 36.27 2.19 -19.93
C LYS A 347 37.11 3.18 -19.14
N SER A 348 37.85 2.71 -18.16
CA SER A 348 38.94 3.44 -17.57
C SER A 348 40.01 3.68 -18.66
N ILE A 349 40.09 4.90 -19.13
CA ILE A 349 41.20 5.35 -19.97
C ILE A 349 42.35 5.60 -19.02
N ASP A 350 43.19 4.57 -18.85
CA ASP A 350 44.48 4.70 -18.20
C ASP A 350 45.44 5.35 -19.24
N GLU A 351 45.50 6.69 -19.22
CA GLU A 351 46.61 7.44 -19.86
C GLU A 351 47.83 7.34 -18.96
N LYS A 352 48.61 6.28 -19.15
CA LYS A 352 50.02 6.33 -18.84
C LYS A 352 50.73 7.20 -19.86
N ARG A 353 51.14 8.40 -19.45
CA ARG A 353 52.24 9.13 -20.08
C ARG A 353 53.46 9.15 -19.16
N SER A 354 54.53 8.67 -19.72
CA SER A 354 55.95 8.71 -19.38
C SER A 354 56.38 10.03 -18.78
#